data_83069001691a4b5ace6b710954ee0903
#
_entry.id   83069001691a4b5ace6b710954ee0903
#
_cell.length_a   1.000
_cell.length_b   1.000
_cell.length_c   1.000
_cell.angle_alpha   90.00
_cell.angle_beta   90.00
_cell.angle_gamma   90.00
#
_symmetry.space_group_name_H-M   'P 1'
#
loop_
_entity.id
_entity.type
_entity.pdbx_description
1 polymer ?
#
loop_
_entity_poly.entity_id
_entity_poly.type
_entity_poly.pdbx_seq_one_letter_code
_entity_poly.pdbx_strand_id
1 'polypeptide(L)'
;MGVENLIKNSLDALQGHGRIDVEISSDEKYVMIDIKDTGKGIPKSNWKRIFEPGFTTKTRGWGLGLSLSRRVIEEYHQGRIGVVYSELGKGTDIRITLKRYFD
;
A
#
# COMPACT_ATOMS: atom_id res chain seq x y z
N MET A 1 11.22 -4.62 -2.48
CA MET A 1 10.62 -4.12 -3.72
C MET A 1 9.25 -3.50 -3.48
N GLY A 2 8.16 -4.26 -3.44
CA GLY A 2 6.83 -3.69 -3.24
C GLY A 2 6.63 -3.06 -1.87
N VAL A 3 7.04 -3.77 -0.81
CA VAL A 3 6.87 -3.29 0.56
C VAL A 3 7.68 -2.03 0.82
N GLU A 4 8.89 -1.97 0.28
CA GLU A 4 9.74 -0.79 0.42
C GLU A 4 9.08 0.47 -0.13
N ASN A 5 8.45 0.37 -1.30
CA ASN A 5 7.75 1.49 -1.91
C ASN A 5 6.53 1.91 -1.08
N LEU A 6 5.82 0.95 -0.52
CA LEU A 6 4.67 1.24 0.33
C LEU A 6 5.08 1.96 1.60
N ILE A 7 6.14 1.49 2.26
CA ILE A 7 6.66 2.14 3.46
C ILE A 7 7.14 3.55 3.12
N LYS A 8 7.81 3.71 2.00
CA LYS A 8 8.29 5.01 1.57
C LYS A 8 7.14 5.99 1.34
N ASN A 9 6.06 5.51 0.70
CA ASN A 9 4.86 6.34 0.53
C ASN A 9 4.21 6.70 1.85
N SER A 10 4.18 5.77 2.80
CA SER A 10 3.65 6.04 4.12
C SER A 10 4.49 7.07 4.86
N LEU A 11 5.82 7.00 4.76
CA LEU A 11 6.70 8.00 5.36
C LEU A 11 6.43 9.39 4.79
N ASP A 12 6.22 9.48 3.48
CA ASP A 12 5.91 10.75 2.84
C ASP A 12 4.56 11.30 3.31
N ALA A 13 3.57 10.42 3.48
CA ALA A 13 2.26 10.83 3.94
C ALA A 13 2.28 11.38 5.38
N LEU A 14 3.23 10.94 6.20
CA LEU A 14 3.38 11.41 7.57
C LEU A 14 3.98 12.82 7.66
N GLN A 15 4.65 13.26 6.60
CA GLN A 15 5.27 14.59 6.58
C GLN A 15 6.23 14.82 7.76
N GLY A 16 7.00 13.81 8.10
CA GLY A 16 8.06 13.93 9.10
C GLY A 16 7.68 13.50 10.50
N HIS A 17 6.41 13.23 10.79
CA HIS A 17 6.00 12.74 12.11
C HIS A 17 4.78 11.85 11.99
N GLY A 18 4.57 11.01 12.99
CA GLY A 18 3.48 10.05 13.02
C GLY A 18 3.99 8.64 13.20
N ARG A 19 3.16 7.66 12.83
CA ARG A 19 3.46 6.25 13.07
C ARG A 19 3.15 5.40 11.85
N ILE A 20 3.98 4.40 11.64
CA ILE A 20 3.75 3.35 10.66
C ILE A 20 3.79 2.01 11.38
N ASP A 21 2.74 1.22 11.24
CA ASP A 21 2.67 -0.13 11.77
C ASP A 21 2.57 -1.12 10.62
N VAL A 22 3.35 -2.19 10.67
CA VAL A 22 3.26 -3.28 9.71
C VAL A 22 2.72 -4.48 10.48
N GLU A 23 1.56 -4.98 10.05
CA GLU A 23 0.91 -6.12 10.67
C GLU A 23 0.84 -7.28 9.68
N ILE A 24 1.23 -8.45 10.12
CA ILE A 24 1.18 -9.65 9.28
C ILE A 24 0.17 -10.60 9.92
N SER A 25 -0.79 -11.04 9.12
CA SER A 25 -1.79 -12.01 9.53
C SER A 25 -1.93 -13.07 8.45
N SER A 26 -2.55 -14.18 8.79
CA SER A 26 -2.77 -15.23 7.79
C SER A 26 -3.98 -16.09 8.15
N ASP A 27 -4.57 -16.67 7.12
CA ASP A 27 -5.56 -17.71 7.27
C ASP A 27 -5.07 -18.96 6.52
N GLU A 28 -5.97 -19.91 6.24
CA GLU A 28 -5.58 -21.15 5.59
C GLU A 28 -5.06 -20.94 4.16
N LYS A 29 -5.52 -19.91 3.48
CA LYS A 29 -5.25 -19.69 2.06
C LYS A 29 -4.34 -18.52 1.78
N TYR A 30 -4.34 -17.51 2.64
CA TYR A 30 -3.69 -16.24 2.33
C TYR A 30 -2.83 -15.74 3.49
N VAL A 31 -1.82 -14.96 3.12
CA VAL A 31 -1.06 -14.14 4.06
C VAL A 31 -1.37 -12.70 3.72
N MET A 32 -1.71 -11.89 4.72
CA MET A 32 -2.00 -10.49 4.57
C MET A 32 -0.94 -9.66 5.27
N ILE A 33 -0.43 -8.65 4.57
CA ILE A 33 0.52 -7.69 5.12
C ILE A 33 -0.13 -6.33 5.05
N ASP A 34 -0.46 -5.76 6.21
CA ASP A 34 -1.08 -4.45 6.28
C ASP A 34 -0.03 -3.42 6.67
N ILE A 35 0.04 -2.34 5.90
CA ILE A 35 0.91 -1.21 6.19
C ILE A 35 0.00 -0.05 6.56
N LYS A 36 -0.01 0.27 7.86
CA LYS A 36 -0.90 1.29 8.42
C LYS A 36 -0.09 2.52 8.79
N ASP A 37 -0.52 3.67 8.31
CA ASP A 37 0.11 4.93 8.68
C ASP A 37 -0.91 5.87 9.30
N THR A 38 -0.40 6.86 10.03
CA THR A 38 -1.22 7.91 10.65
C THR A 38 -1.14 9.21 9.86
N GLY A 39 -0.89 9.12 8.56
CA GLY A 39 -0.69 10.28 7.69
C GLY A 39 -1.97 10.98 7.27
N LYS A 40 -1.89 11.66 6.14
CA LYS A 40 -2.97 12.53 5.67
C LYS A 40 -4.22 11.81 5.18
N GLY A 41 -4.11 10.53 4.88
CA GLY A 41 -5.21 9.76 4.33
C GLY A 41 -5.39 9.95 2.83
N ILE A 42 -6.28 9.16 2.24
CA ILE A 42 -6.54 9.16 0.80
C ILE A 42 -8.03 9.25 0.58
N PRO A 43 -8.51 10.22 -0.21
CA PRO A 43 -9.93 10.28 -0.57
C PRO A 43 -10.37 8.98 -1.23
N LYS A 44 -11.56 8.51 -0.90
CA LYS A 44 -12.04 7.22 -1.41
C LYS A 44 -12.03 7.15 -2.94
N SER A 45 -12.29 8.26 -3.61
CA SER A 45 -12.24 8.34 -5.07
C SER A 45 -10.86 8.03 -5.64
N ASN A 46 -9.81 8.14 -4.82
CA ASN A 46 -8.43 7.90 -5.25
C ASN A 46 -7.89 6.52 -4.84
N TRP A 47 -8.65 5.73 -4.09
CA TRP A 47 -8.14 4.45 -3.57
C TRP A 47 -7.63 3.51 -4.66
N LYS A 48 -8.29 3.48 -5.80
CA LYS A 48 -7.84 2.66 -6.94
C LYS A 48 -6.82 3.40 -7.79
N ARG A 49 -6.98 4.70 -7.90
CA ARG A 49 -6.16 5.52 -8.80
C ARG A 49 -4.70 5.64 -8.35
N ILE A 50 -4.44 5.53 -7.05
CA ILE A 50 -3.06 5.65 -6.54
C ILE A 50 -2.14 4.57 -7.09
N PHE A 51 -2.70 3.48 -7.63
CA PHE A 51 -1.93 2.41 -8.24
C PHE A 51 -1.78 2.56 -9.75
N GLU A 52 -2.39 3.58 -10.34
CA GLU A 52 -2.28 3.83 -11.78
C GLU A 52 -0.93 4.47 -12.10
N PRO A 53 -0.31 4.08 -13.23
CA PRO A 53 0.94 4.72 -13.64
C PRO A 53 0.76 6.23 -13.77
N GLY A 54 1.71 6.98 -13.23
CA GLY A 54 1.70 8.43 -13.31
C GLY A 54 0.83 9.14 -12.29
N PHE A 55 0.00 8.43 -11.53
CA PHE A 55 -0.78 9.08 -10.49
C PHE A 55 0.14 9.55 -9.36
N THR A 56 0.08 10.81 -9.03
CA THR A 56 0.82 11.36 -7.89
C THR A 56 0.22 12.70 -7.49
N THR A 57 0.21 12.94 -6.16
CA THR A 57 -0.10 14.25 -5.61
C THR A 57 1.18 15.00 -5.23
N LYS A 58 2.33 14.46 -5.60
CA LYS A 58 3.64 15.01 -5.26
C LYS A 58 4.38 15.47 -6.50
N THR A 59 5.37 16.33 -6.31
CA THR A 59 6.15 16.89 -7.40
C THR A 59 7.22 15.96 -7.94
N ARG A 60 7.43 14.80 -7.32
CA ARG A 60 8.48 13.86 -7.73
C ARG A 60 7.85 12.53 -8.10
N GLY A 61 7.90 12.11 -9.29
CA GLY A 61 7.51 10.86 -9.92
C GLY A 61 7.10 9.62 -9.09
N TRP A 62 6.38 9.80 -8.01
CA TRP A 62 6.00 8.74 -7.07
C TRP A 62 4.95 7.78 -7.62
N GLY A 63 4.17 8.22 -8.59
CA GLY A 63 3.11 7.40 -9.15
C GLY A 63 3.60 6.09 -9.76
N LEU A 64 4.87 6.03 -10.18
CA LEU A 64 5.43 4.80 -10.72
C LEU A 64 5.73 3.76 -9.64
N GLY A 65 6.05 4.21 -8.40
CA GLY A 65 6.37 3.28 -7.33
C GLY A 65 5.21 2.35 -6.97
N LEU A 66 4.02 2.91 -6.81
CA LEU A 66 2.86 2.09 -6.46
C LEU A 66 2.37 1.24 -7.62
N SER A 67 2.41 1.73 -8.84
CA SER A 67 2.03 0.93 -10.00
C SER A 67 2.97 -0.25 -10.21
N LEU A 68 4.26 -0.06 -9.97
CA LEU A 68 5.23 -1.15 -10.03
C LEU A 68 5.00 -2.17 -8.90
N SER A 69 4.71 -1.70 -7.70
CA SER A 69 4.40 -2.57 -6.58
C SER A 69 3.19 -3.45 -6.88
N ARG A 70 2.13 -2.86 -7.41
CA ARG A 70 0.93 -3.60 -7.81
C ARG A 70 1.26 -4.64 -8.86
N ARG A 71 2.04 -4.27 -9.86
CA ARG A 71 2.43 -5.18 -10.94
C ARG A 71 3.22 -6.37 -10.41
N VAL A 72 4.19 -6.13 -9.55
CA VAL A 72 5.00 -7.20 -8.97
C VAL A 72 4.11 -8.14 -8.16
N ILE A 73 3.23 -7.61 -7.34
CA ILE A 73 2.38 -8.44 -6.50
C ILE A 73 1.35 -9.21 -7.31
N GLU A 74 0.69 -8.57 -8.26
CA GLU A 74 -0.38 -9.21 -9.02
C GLU A 74 0.13 -10.14 -10.10
N GLU A 75 1.16 -9.77 -10.85
CA GLU A 75 1.64 -10.55 -11.97
C GLU A 75 2.63 -11.64 -11.55
N TYR A 76 3.55 -11.35 -10.64
CA TYR A 76 4.62 -12.28 -10.31
C TYR A 76 4.32 -13.14 -9.08
N HIS A 77 3.43 -12.69 -8.21
CA HIS A 77 3.10 -13.41 -6.98
C HIS A 77 1.65 -13.81 -6.89
N GLN A 78 0.86 -13.52 -7.92
CA GLN A 78 -0.58 -13.83 -7.95
C GLN A 78 -1.32 -13.31 -6.72
N GLY A 79 -0.87 -12.18 -6.23
CA GLY A 79 -1.45 -11.55 -5.06
C GLY A 79 -2.33 -10.38 -5.41
N ARG A 80 -2.72 -9.63 -4.40
CA ARG A 80 -3.51 -8.42 -4.53
C ARG A 80 -2.95 -7.35 -3.64
N ILE A 81 -3.15 -6.10 -4.05
CA ILE A 81 -2.79 -4.94 -3.24
C ILE A 81 -3.93 -3.93 -3.35
N GLY A 82 -4.25 -3.29 -2.25
CA GLY A 82 -5.31 -2.28 -2.25
C GLY A 82 -5.38 -1.53 -0.94
N VAL A 83 -6.12 -0.42 -0.97
CA VAL A 83 -6.45 0.33 0.23
C VAL A 83 -7.65 -0.35 0.88
N VAL A 84 -7.51 -0.80 2.13
CA VAL A 84 -8.62 -1.38 2.87
C VAL A 84 -9.32 -0.35 3.73
N TYR A 85 -8.61 0.69 4.13
CA TYR A 85 -9.18 1.77 4.91
C TYR A 85 -8.33 3.01 4.75
N SER A 86 -8.97 4.16 4.66
CA SER A 86 -8.29 5.45 4.76
C SER A 86 -9.30 6.51 5.17
N GLU A 87 -8.83 7.44 6.00
CA GLU A 87 -9.64 8.56 6.44
C GLU A 87 -8.78 9.80 6.44
N LEU A 88 -9.29 10.85 5.81
CA LEU A 88 -8.56 12.12 5.70
C LEU A 88 -8.23 12.66 7.09
N GLY A 89 -6.96 12.98 7.29
CA GLY A 89 -6.46 13.49 8.56
C GLY A 89 -6.18 12.42 9.62
N LYS A 90 -6.45 11.13 9.33
CA LYS A 90 -6.24 10.04 10.29
C LYS A 90 -5.27 8.98 9.82
N GLY A 91 -5.24 8.66 8.55
CA GLY A 91 -4.27 7.71 8.03
C GLY A 91 -4.83 6.73 7.02
N THR A 92 -4.01 5.75 6.70
CA THR A 92 -4.30 4.78 5.62
C THR A 92 -3.81 3.40 6.02
N ASP A 93 -4.58 2.38 5.62
CA ASP A 93 -4.19 0.97 5.72
C ASP A 93 -4.18 0.39 4.30
N ILE A 94 -2.98 0.05 3.82
CA ILE A 94 -2.79 -0.62 2.54
C ILE A 94 -2.47 -2.07 2.82
N ARG A 95 -3.21 -2.98 2.17
CA ARG A 95 -3.04 -4.41 2.37
C ARG A 95 -2.49 -5.09 1.14
N ILE A 96 -1.47 -5.93 1.36
CA ILE A 96 -0.98 -6.89 0.38
C ILE A 96 -1.51 -8.26 0.78
N THR A 97 -2.14 -8.97 -0.16
CA THR A 97 -2.65 -10.32 0.07
C THR A 97 -1.91 -11.27 -0.85
N LEU A 98 -1.27 -12.28 -0.27
CA LEU A 98 -0.50 -13.28 -1.00
C LEU A 98 -1.08 -14.66 -0.73
N LYS A 99 -1.03 -15.55 -1.72
CA LYS A 99 -1.41 -16.93 -1.52
C LYS A 99 -0.39 -17.65 -0.64
N ARG A 100 -0.90 -18.47 0.27
CA ARG A 100 -0.05 -19.40 0.99
C ARG A 100 0.15 -20.63 0.14
N TYR A 101 1.39 -21.10 0.04
CA TYR A 101 1.70 -22.35 -0.62
C TYR A 101 2.23 -23.33 0.41
N PHE A 102 1.67 -24.52 0.38
CA PHE A 102 2.14 -25.63 1.20
C PHE A 102 2.70 -26.70 0.28
N ASP A 103 3.85 -27.18 0.62
CA ASP A 103 4.47 -28.29 -0.10
C ASP A 103 4.00 -29.62 0.48
#